data_b00da218bc2cd65cdf36416f434cef9d
#
_entry.id   b00da218bc2cd65cdf36416f434cef9d
#
_cell.length_a   1.000
_cell.length_b   1.000
_cell.length_c   1.000
_cell.angle_alpha   90.00
_cell.angle_beta   90.00
_cell.angle_gamma   90.00
#
_symmetry.space_group_name_H-M   'P 1'
#
loop_
_entity.id
_entity.type
_entity.pdbx_description
1 polymer ?
#
loop_
_entity_poly.entity_id
_entity_poly.type
_entity_poly.pdbx_seq_one_letter_code
_entity_poly.pdbx_strand_id
1 'polypeptide(L)'
;MNSNWWRSKKEMDQAQKDFISLPLDGRYLLSGPPGSGKTNLLLLRAEVMVGSGEKDILFITYTRSLADFIRSGAVAKGFVKSEQIRTFHSWLAEYVKLNLGSTVKWKDGDFDDEAREEALKQLKAANEARPSEKMYSAIFVDEAQDLSVDELSALLELSDKVCVCGDDRQGIYFQNGMDAAEALKLETHRLTRHFRIGQEIAKIADKLMPPAKGGRTLESTCNYDPTTQGTSSAILHPSQQRADQLETMRELIDVQLIAFPGEAVGIFCPRQEDRLEVKQYLEGTPLKDKVCTHGVDAGATFAGDAVIHVMTLHASKGTEFRCVHIFGAEGLTRFPLKRTKLIYTGVTRAKTALNVYRDGDTTAKVESAFAKPVLFGLDNLFPDD
;
A
#
# COMPACT_ATOMS: atom_id res chain seq x y z
N MET A 1 -12.75 -12.72 -9.03
CA MET A 1 -11.71 -11.66 -9.05
C MET A 1 -11.13 -11.49 -10.43
N ASN A 2 -11.12 -10.27 -10.95
CA ASN A 2 -10.61 -9.99 -12.27
C ASN A 2 -9.10 -10.28 -12.35
N SER A 3 -8.72 -11.02 -13.39
CA SER A 3 -7.36 -11.37 -13.79
C SER A 3 -6.44 -10.16 -14.11
N ASN A 4 -6.95 -8.94 -13.99
CA ASN A 4 -6.26 -7.69 -14.32
C ASN A 4 -5.12 -7.29 -13.36
N TRP A 5 -4.88 -8.06 -12.31
CA TRP A 5 -3.82 -7.76 -11.36
C TRP A 5 -2.44 -8.13 -11.87
N TRP A 6 -2.37 -9.18 -12.69
CA TRP A 6 -1.14 -9.67 -13.28
C TRP A 6 -0.92 -9.03 -14.66
N ARG A 7 0.11 -8.19 -14.75
CA ARG A 7 0.52 -7.69 -16.06
C ARG A 7 1.21 -8.76 -16.87
N SER A 8 0.86 -8.84 -18.13
CA SER A 8 1.57 -9.70 -19.08
C SER A 8 2.95 -9.12 -19.39
N LYS A 9 3.89 -9.97 -19.84
CA LYS A 9 5.22 -9.54 -20.28
C LYS A 9 5.17 -8.42 -21.36
N LYS A 10 4.10 -8.38 -22.14
CA LYS A 10 3.91 -7.37 -23.21
C LYS A 10 3.64 -5.97 -22.64
N GLU A 11 3.03 -5.89 -21.46
CA GLU A 11 2.65 -4.63 -20.81
C GLU A 11 3.77 -4.07 -19.91
N MET A 12 4.88 -4.78 -19.76
CA MET A 12 6.03 -4.38 -18.95
C MET A 12 6.97 -3.47 -19.74
N ASP A 13 7.46 -2.42 -19.08
CA ASP A 13 8.56 -1.63 -19.61
C ASP A 13 9.92 -2.35 -19.50
N GLN A 14 10.97 -1.74 -20.04
CA GLN A 14 12.29 -2.39 -20.08
C GLN A 14 12.86 -2.56 -18.66
N ALA A 15 12.75 -1.59 -17.77
CA ALA A 15 13.27 -1.68 -16.40
C ALA A 15 12.59 -2.82 -15.61
N GLN A 16 11.29 -3.03 -15.82
CA GLN A 16 10.54 -4.13 -15.22
C GLN A 16 11.01 -5.49 -15.77
N LYS A 17 11.23 -5.59 -17.10
CA LYS A 17 11.77 -6.82 -17.74
C LYS A 17 13.18 -7.13 -17.27
N ASP A 18 14.03 -6.12 -17.18
CA ASP A 18 15.41 -6.25 -16.73
C ASP A 18 15.44 -6.83 -15.30
N PHE A 19 14.60 -6.29 -14.39
CA PHE A 19 14.51 -6.81 -13.02
C PHE A 19 14.08 -8.28 -12.95
N ILE A 20 13.07 -8.68 -13.74
CA ILE A 20 12.63 -10.09 -13.75
C ILE A 20 13.72 -11.01 -14.30
N SER A 21 14.54 -10.53 -15.22
CA SER A 21 15.59 -11.30 -15.90
C SER A 21 16.91 -11.41 -15.13
N LEU A 22 17.01 -10.73 -13.96
CA LEU A 22 18.20 -10.84 -13.10
C LEU A 22 18.48 -12.29 -12.68
N PRO A 23 19.75 -12.68 -12.44
CA PRO A 23 20.09 -13.99 -11.91
C PRO A 23 19.24 -14.38 -10.71
N LEU A 24 18.90 -15.66 -10.57
CA LEU A 24 18.10 -16.13 -9.43
C LEU A 24 18.92 -16.14 -8.14
N ASP A 25 20.24 -16.39 -8.26
CA ASP A 25 21.17 -16.33 -7.16
C ASP A 25 21.65 -14.89 -6.98
N GLY A 26 21.01 -14.17 -6.06
CA GLY A 26 21.33 -12.76 -5.81
C GLY A 26 20.54 -12.14 -4.69
N ARG A 27 20.97 -10.92 -4.33
CA ARG A 27 20.35 -10.09 -3.28
C ARG A 27 19.99 -8.75 -3.89
N TYR A 28 18.70 -8.51 -4.07
CA TYR A 28 18.20 -7.39 -4.85
C TYR A 28 17.28 -6.49 -4.04
N LEU A 29 17.41 -5.18 -4.25
CA LEU A 29 16.48 -4.14 -3.80
C LEU A 29 15.81 -3.48 -5.00
N LEU A 30 14.50 -3.59 -5.10
CA LEU A 30 13.68 -2.89 -6.09
C LEU A 30 13.04 -1.66 -5.48
N SER A 31 13.49 -0.47 -5.84
CA SER A 31 12.87 0.79 -5.45
C SER A 31 12.03 1.39 -6.57
N GLY A 32 11.03 2.17 -6.22
CA GLY A 32 10.23 2.88 -7.23
C GLY A 32 8.98 3.54 -6.67
N PRO A 33 8.35 4.43 -7.44
CA PRO A 33 7.16 5.14 -6.99
C PRO A 33 5.96 4.21 -6.77
N PRO A 34 4.91 4.70 -6.06
CA PRO A 34 3.66 3.96 -5.95
C PRO A 34 3.09 3.68 -7.35
N GLY A 35 2.54 2.49 -7.56
CA GLY A 35 1.97 2.10 -8.85
C GLY A 35 2.99 1.72 -9.95
N SER A 36 4.28 1.59 -9.62
CA SER A 36 5.31 1.09 -10.55
C SER A 36 5.32 -0.43 -10.74
N GLY A 37 4.49 -1.18 -9.99
CA GLY A 37 4.35 -2.63 -10.13
C GLY A 37 5.32 -3.46 -9.29
N LYS A 38 5.96 -2.91 -8.25
CA LYS A 38 6.94 -3.59 -7.38
C LYS A 38 6.45 -4.94 -6.86
N THR A 39 5.29 -4.96 -6.19
CA THR A 39 4.68 -6.18 -5.65
C THR A 39 4.47 -7.25 -6.72
N ASN A 40 3.99 -6.84 -7.90
CA ASN A 40 3.78 -7.74 -9.02
C ASN A 40 5.11 -8.35 -9.52
N LEU A 41 6.16 -7.53 -9.64
CA LEU A 41 7.49 -7.99 -10.06
C LEU A 41 8.12 -8.94 -9.03
N LEU A 42 7.93 -8.67 -7.72
CA LEU A 42 8.35 -9.61 -6.68
C LEU A 42 7.67 -10.97 -6.81
N LEU A 43 6.35 -10.97 -7.01
CA LEU A 43 5.58 -12.20 -7.18
C LEU A 43 5.94 -12.96 -8.45
N LEU A 44 6.19 -12.26 -9.56
CA LEU A 44 6.67 -12.90 -10.80
C LEU A 44 8.05 -13.52 -10.61
N ARG A 45 8.97 -12.88 -9.87
CA ARG A 45 10.25 -13.50 -9.54
C ARG A 45 10.08 -14.72 -8.63
N ALA A 46 9.17 -14.67 -7.65
CA ALA A 46 8.84 -15.83 -6.82
C ALA A 46 8.30 -16.98 -7.67
N GLU A 47 7.41 -16.70 -8.63
CA GLU A 47 6.88 -17.69 -9.59
C GLU A 47 8.00 -18.32 -10.42
N VAL A 48 8.96 -17.53 -10.92
CA VAL A 48 10.12 -18.03 -11.66
C VAL A 48 11.02 -18.88 -10.78
N MET A 49 11.32 -18.47 -9.55
CA MET A 49 12.15 -19.25 -8.61
C MET A 49 11.49 -20.59 -8.27
N VAL A 50 10.20 -20.60 -7.97
CA VAL A 50 9.46 -21.85 -7.71
C VAL A 50 9.47 -22.76 -8.94
N GLY A 51 9.27 -22.20 -10.14
CA GLY A 51 9.37 -22.92 -11.39
C GLY A 51 10.78 -23.50 -11.66
N SER A 52 11.82 -22.91 -11.09
CA SER A 52 13.20 -23.37 -11.16
C SER A 52 13.59 -24.37 -10.06
N GLY A 53 12.62 -24.75 -9.19
CA GLY A 53 12.82 -25.78 -8.17
C GLY A 53 12.93 -25.28 -6.73
N GLU A 54 12.93 -23.97 -6.49
CA GLU A 54 12.94 -23.39 -5.14
C GLU A 54 11.56 -23.59 -4.48
N LYS A 55 11.51 -24.34 -3.37
CA LYS A 55 10.21 -24.69 -2.74
C LYS A 55 9.95 -23.98 -1.44
N ASP A 56 11.01 -23.73 -0.65
CA ASP A 56 10.90 -23.18 0.69
C ASP A 56 11.06 -21.65 0.65
N ILE A 57 10.20 -20.97 -0.11
CA ILE A 57 10.20 -19.52 -0.21
C ILE A 57 9.39 -18.90 0.92
N LEU A 58 9.82 -17.72 1.38
CA LEU A 58 9.09 -16.89 2.33
C LEU A 58 8.76 -15.54 1.69
N PHE A 59 7.48 -15.15 1.72
CA PHE A 59 7.02 -13.85 1.27
C PHE A 59 6.53 -13.03 2.47
N ILE A 60 7.25 -11.95 2.77
CA ILE A 60 6.95 -11.06 3.90
C ILE A 60 6.36 -9.76 3.40
N THR A 61 5.33 -9.32 4.07
CA THR A 61 4.77 -7.95 3.96
C THR A 61 4.49 -7.38 5.35
N TYR A 62 4.10 -6.11 5.41
CA TYR A 62 3.89 -5.46 6.72
C TYR A 62 2.44 -5.57 7.22
N THR A 63 1.44 -5.38 6.35
CA THR A 63 0.03 -5.35 6.77
C THR A 63 -0.72 -6.65 6.44
N ARG A 64 -1.71 -6.98 7.28
CA ARG A 64 -2.60 -8.14 7.04
C ARG A 64 -3.37 -7.98 5.74
N SER A 65 -3.90 -6.77 5.48
CA SER A 65 -4.64 -6.49 4.25
C SER A 65 -3.83 -6.77 2.98
N LEU A 66 -2.53 -6.36 2.98
CA LEU A 66 -1.65 -6.66 1.85
C LEU A 66 -1.32 -8.15 1.75
N ALA A 67 -1.09 -8.83 2.88
CA ALA A 67 -0.87 -10.29 2.87
C ALA A 67 -2.08 -11.03 2.29
N ASP A 68 -3.30 -10.65 2.68
CA ASP A 68 -4.52 -11.26 2.17
C ASP A 68 -4.75 -10.94 0.69
N PHE A 69 -4.45 -9.71 0.29
CA PHE A 69 -4.49 -9.30 -1.11
C PHE A 69 -3.51 -10.11 -1.98
N ILE A 70 -2.26 -10.29 -1.53
CA ILE A 70 -1.25 -11.10 -2.21
C ILE A 70 -1.69 -12.57 -2.27
N ARG A 71 -2.20 -13.14 -1.16
CA ARG A 71 -2.70 -14.52 -1.12
C ARG A 71 -3.80 -14.76 -2.15
N SER A 72 -4.75 -13.83 -2.26
CA SER A 72 -5.86 -13.96 -3.21
C SER A 72 -5.41 -14.08 -4.67
N GLY A 73 -4.29 -13.46 -5.02
CA GLY A 73 -3.73 -13.53 -6.37
C GLY A 73 -2.72 -14.68 -6.56
N ALA A 74 -1.76 -14.83 -5.64
CA ALA A 74 -0.65 -15.75 -5.79
C ALA A 74 -1.03 -17.22 -5.53
N VAL A 75 -1.86 -17.47 -4.51
CA VAL A 75 -2.33 -18.85 -4.21
C VAL A 75 -3.25 -19.35 -5.30
N ALA A 76 -4.08 -18.48 -5.88
CA ALA A 76 -4.94 -18.86 -7.02
C ALA A 76 -4.15 -19.32 -8.26
N LYS A 77 -2.93 -18.83 -8.45
CA LYS A 77 -2.00 -19.29 -9.49
C LYS A 77 -1.26 -20.59 -9.14
N GLY A 78 -1.29 -21.01 -7.87
CA GLY A 78 -0.77 -22.30 -7.43
C GLY A 78 0.75 -22.41 -7.30
N PHE A 79 1.52 -21.29 -7.39
CA PHE A 79 2.97 -21.35 -7.25
C PHE A 79 3.47 -21.15 -5.81
N VAL A 80 2.65 -20.58 -4.92
CA VAL A 80 2.93 -20.43 -3.49
C VAL A 80 1.76 -20.93 -2.66
N LYS A 81 2.07 -21.40 -1.46
CA LYS A 81 1.08 -21.79 -0.46
C LYS A 81 0.73 -20.58 0.42
N SER A 82 -0.47 -20.62 1.01
CA SER A 82 -0.97 -19.54 1.88
C SER A 82 -0.05 -19.27 3.08
N GLU A 83 0.53 -20.30 3.68
CA GLU A 83 1.45 -20.23 4.82
C GLU A 83 2.80 -19.59 4.48
N GLN A 84 3.18 -19.54 3.22
CA GLN A 84 4.42 -18.89 2.76
C GLN A 84 4.29 -17.37 2.65
N ILE A 85 3.06 -16.84 2.67
CA ILE A 85 2.79 -15.40 2.61
C ILE A 85 2.39 -14.93 4.01
N ARG A 86 3.25 -14.13 4.67
CA ARG A 86 3.12 -13.76 6.07
C ARG A 86 3.30 -12.25 6.28
N THR A 87 2.68 -11.72 7.33
CA THR A 87 3.13 -10.42 7.84
C THR A 87 4.39 -10.61 8.65
N PHE A 88 5.29 -9.60 8.68
CA PHE A 88 6.52 -9.66 9.48
C PHE A 88 6.22 -10.04 10.93
N HIS A 89 5.25 -9.40 11.57
CA HIS A 89 4.89 -9.67 12.96
C HIS A 89 4.38 -11.10 13.20
N SER A 90 3.55 -11.64 12.30
CA SER A 90 3.03 -13.00 12.45
C SER A 90 4.10 -14.06 12.22
N TRP A 91 4.99 -13.80 11.27
CA TRP A 91 6.14 -14.66 11.02
C TRP A 91 7.11 -14.65 12.20
N LEU A 92 7.49 -13.46 12.69
CA LEU A 92 8.41 -13.29 13.81
C LEU A 92 7.91 -13.98 15.07
N ALA A 93 6.63 -13.83 15.42
CA ALA A 93 6.06 -14.47 16.60
C ALA A 93 6.17 -16.02 16.55
N GLU A 94 5.89 -16.60 15.38
CA GLU A 94 6.03 -18.05 15.21
C GLU A 94 7.48 -18.49 15.17
N TYR A 95 8.34 -17.75 14.49
CA TYR A 95 9.76 -18.04 14.39
C TYR A 95 10.45 -18.05 15.77
N VAL A 96 10.18 -17.04 16.59
CA VAL A 96 10.69 -16.95 17.98
C VAL A 96 10.14 -18.11 18.83
N LYS A 97 8.85 -18.40 18.71
CA LYS A 97 8.22 -19.50 19.45
C LYS A 97 8.86 -20.86 19.09
N LEU A 98 9.13 -21.10 17.82
CA LEU A 98 9.75 -22.36 17.35
C LEU A 98 11.20 -22.51 17.82
N ASN A 99 11.99 -21.45 17.83
CA ASN A 99 13.44 -21.54 18.13
C ASN A 99 13.80 -21.29 19.58
N LEU A 100 13.02 -20.49 20.31
CA LEU A 100 13.28 -20.14 21.73
C LEU A 100 12.21 -20.64 22.70
N GLY A 101 11.07 -21.15 22.21
CA GLY A 101 9.93 -21.50 23.07
C GLY A 101 9.25 -20.28 23.74
N SER A 102 9.68 -19.06 23.44
CA SER A 102 9.15 -17.82 24.01
C SER A 102 8.06 -17.19 23.14
N THR A 103 7.27 -16.30 23.74
CA THR A 103 6.19 -15.61 23.03
C THR A 103 6.51 -14.14 22.88
N VAL A 104 6.48 -13.64 21.66
CA VAL A 104 6.59 -12.20 21.37
C VAL A 104 5.29 -11.52 21.82
N LYS A 105 5.40 -10.53 22.68
CA LYS A 105 4.26 -9.74 23.17
C LYS A 105 4.15 -8.45 22.37
N TRP A 106 3.05 -8.33 21.62
CA TRP A 106 2.67 -7.08 20.98
C TRP A 106 1.60 -6.40 21.82
N LYS A 107 1.71 -5.10 22.06
CA LYS A 107 0.63 -4.33 22.68
C LYS A 107 -0.42 -4.02 21.61
N ASP A 108 -1.70 -4.23 21.95
CA ASP A 108 -2.81 -3.90 21.08
C ASP A 108 -2.88 -2.39 20.82
N GLY A 109 -2.84 -2.02 19.55
CA GLY A 109 -3.29 -0.70 19.06
C GLY A 109 -2.24 0.39 18.90
N ASP A 110 -1.02 0.29 19.47
CA ASP A 110 0.02 1.31 19.31
C ASP A 110 1.37 0.69 18.93
N PHE A 111 2.10 1.42 18.06
CA PHE A 111 3.51 1.14 17.77
C PHE A 111 4.34 1.46 19.01
N ASP A 112 4.47 0.47 19.87
CA ASP A 112 5.34 0.54 21.04
C ASP A 112 6.77 0.22 20.59
N ASP A 113 7.61 1.24 20.50
CA ASP A 113 9.01 1.10 20.10
C ASP A 113 9.76 0.14 21.03
N GLU A 114 9.42 0.10 22.32
CA GLU A 114 10.02 -0.82 23.30
C GLU A 114 9.65 -2.29 23.00
N ALA A 115 8.38 -2.57 22.68
CA ALA A 115 7.95 -3.92 22.31
C ALA A 115 8.61 -4.38 21.00
N ARG A 116 8.84 -3.45 20.06
CA ARG A 116 9.51 -3.71 18.80
C ARG A 116 11.01 -4.00 19.00
N GLU A 117 11.68 -3.23 19.85
CA GLU A 117 13.08 -3.49 20.21
C GLU A 117 13.26 -4.85 20.91
N GLU A 118 12.34 -5.20 21.81
CA GLU A 118 12.36 -6.50 22.48
C GLU A 118 12.13 -7.65 21.51
N ALA A 119 11.18 -7.49 20.57
CA ALA A 119 10.93 -8.45 19.51
C ALA A 119 12.17 -8.65 18.60
N LEU A 120 12.89 -7.57 18.30
CA LEU A 120 14.15 -7.63 17.53
C LEU A 120 15.25 -8.38 18.29
N LYS A 121 15.38 -8.15 19.61
CA LYS A 121 16.34 -8.91 20.44
C LYS A 121 16.02 -10.41 20.41
N GLN A 122 14.73 -10.76 20.55
CA GLN A 122 14.30 -12.16 20.46
C GLN A 122 14.55 -12.76 19.06
N LEU A 123 14.37 -11.99 17.98
CA LEU A 123 14.68 -12.42 16.62
C LEU A 123 16.18 -12.74 16.46
N LYS A 124 17.06 -11.85 16.93
CA LYS A 124 18.51 -12.06 16.88
C LYS A 124 18.92 -13.29 17.70
N ALA A 125 18.38 -13.43 18.92
CA ALA A 125 18.63 -14.61 19.75
C ALA A 125 18.12 -15.92 19.10
N ALA A 126 16.97 -15.88 18.41
CA ALA A 126 16.47 -17.03 17.67
C ALA A 126 17.35 -17.40 16.48
N ASN A 127 17.97 -16.43 15.80
CA ASN A 127 18.96 -16.68 14.76
C ASN A 127 20.23 -17.36 15.32
N GLU A 128 20.71 -16.88 16.47
CA GLU A 128 21.88 -17.46 17.14
C GLU A 128 21.66 -18.89 17.65
N ALA A 129 20.43 -19.20 18.09
CA ALA A 129 20.07 -20.53 18.59
C ALA A 129 19.93 -21.59 17.48
N ARG A 130 19.94 -21.18 16.22
CA ARG A 130 19.76 -22.08 15.07
C ARG A 130 21.08 -22.62 14.52
N PRO A 131 21.03 -23.79 13.80
CA PRO A 131 22.10 -24.20 12.93
C PRO A 131 22.44 -23.13 11.88
N SER A 132 23.68 -23.07 11.42
CA SER A 132 24.15 -22.10 10.40
C SER A 132 23.52 -22.27 9.02
N GLU A 133 22.73 -23.31 8.79
CA GLU A 133 22.06 -23.56 7.51
C GLU A 133 20.93 -22.56 7.27
N LYS A 134 20.78 -22.14 6.01
CA LYS A 134 19.70 -21.22 5.60
C LYS A 134 18.33 -21.91 5.75
N MET A 135 17.36 -21.17 6.24
CA MET A 135 16.02 -21.70 6.50
C MET A 135 15.15 -21.67 5.25
N TYR A 136 15.37 -20.66 4.42
CA TYR A 136 14.55 -20.44 3.23
C TYR A 136 15.41 -20.50 1.98
N SER A 137 14.88 -21.11 0.92
CA SER A 137 15.53 -21.12 -0.38
C SER A 137 15.52 -19.72 -1.02
N ALA A 138 14.51 -18.91 -0.74
CA ALA A 138 14.46 -17.49 -1.08
C ALA A 138 13.55 -16.69 -0.14
N ILE A 139 13.88 -15.41 0.07
CA ILE A 139 13.04 -14.47 0.84
C ILE A 139 12.64 -13.30 -0.04
N PHE A 140 11.36 -13.00 -0.05
CA PHE A 140 10.75 -11.84 -0.71
C PHE A 140 10.16 -10.92 0.34
N VAL A 141 10.51 -9.62 0.30
CA VAL A 141 10.00 -8.61 1.24
C VAL A 141 9.35 -7.48 0.48
N ASP A 142 8.05 -7.29 0.68
CA ASP A 142 7.33 -6.14 0.16
C ASP A 142 7.14 -5.07 1.25
N GLU A 143 7.07 -3.81 0.85
CA GLU A 143 6.94 -2.64 1.73
C GLU A 143 8.09 -2.54 2.76
N ALA A 144 9.32 -2.81 2.34
CA ALA A 144 10.50 -2.85 3.21
C ALA A 144 10.77 -1.54 3.98
N GLN A 145 10.26 -0.39 3.51
CA GLN A 145 10.36 0.88 4.22
C GLN A 145 9.65 0.90 5.60
N ASP A 146 8.89 -0.15 5.93
CA ASP A 146 8.24 -0.29 7.24
C ASP A 146 9.06 -1.13 8.24
N LEU A 147 10.11 -1.78 7.76
CA LEU A 147 11.06 -2.50 8.60
C LEU A 147 12.26 -1.62 8.92
N SER A 148 12.83 -1.80 10.11
CA SER A 148 14.13 -1.22 10.40
C SER A 148 15.25 -1.97 9.66
N VAL A 149 16.42 -1.33 9.53
CA VAL A 149 17.60 -1.97 8.95
C VAL A 149 17.96 -3.25 9.72
N ASP A 150 17.88 -3.20 11.05
CA ASP A 150 18.21 -4.35 11.91
C ASP A 150 17.20 -5.50 11.78
N GLU A 151 15.90 -5.20 11.70
CA GLU A 151 14.86 -6.20 11.45
C GLU A 151 15.03 -6.86 10.08
N LEU A 152 15.32 -6.05 9.07
CA LEU A 152 15.54 -6.54 7.72
C LEU A 152 16.83 -7.37 7.67
N SER A 153 17.92 -6.92 8.32
CA SER A 153 19.17 -7.67 8.42
C SER A 153 18.94 -9.06 9.01
N ALA A 154 18.32 -9.11 10.20
CA ALA A 154 18.09 -10.37 10.89
C ALA A 154 17.17 -11.33 10.10
N LEU A 155 16.16 -10.81 9.38
CA LEU A 155 15.31 -11.60 8.49
C LEU A 155 16.11 -12.16 7.30
N LEU A 156 16.93 -11.33 6.65
CA LEU A 156 17.66 -11.69 5.43
C LEU A 156 18.87 -12.57 5.68
N GLU A 157 19.29 -12.79 6.93
CA GLU A 157 20.29 -13.80 7.30
C GLU A 157 19.82 -15.23 7.01
N LEU A 158 18.50 -15.43 6.94
CA LEU A 158 17.88 -16.75 6.80
C LEU A 158 17.86 -17.26 5.35
N SER A 159 18.32 -16.47 4.37
CA SER A 159 18.45 -16.88 2.97
C SER A 159 19.61 -16.15 2.28
N ASP A 160 20.21 -16.81 1.30
CA ASP A 160 21.20 -16.21 0.41
C ASP A 160 20.54 -15.51 -0.79
N LYS A 161 19.34 -15.95 -1.18
CA LYS A 161 18.56 -15.40 -2.29
C LYS A 161 17.47 -14.49 -1.75
N VAL A 162 17.59 -13.18 -1.99
CA VAL A 162 16.63 -12.23 -1.47
C VAL A 162 16.19 -11.21 -2.52
N CYS A 163 14.90 -10.88 -2.50
CA CYS A 163 14.34 -9.80 -3.28
C CYS A 163 13.50 -8.92 -2.35
N VAL A 164 13.93 -7.70 -2.19
CA VAL A 164 13.29 -6.69 -1.33
C VAL A 164 12.70 -5.60 -2.19
N CYS A 165 11.51 -5.10 -1.89
CA CYS A 165 11.02 -3.90 -2.55
C CYS A 165 10.36 -2.92 -1.59
N GLY A 166 10.34 -1.65 -2.01
CA GLY A 166 9.73 -0.58 -1.24
C GLY A 166 9.74 0.78 -1.92
N ASP A 167 9.21 1.75 -1.22
CA ASP A 167 9.11 3.14 -1.61
C ASP A 167 9.41 4.04 -0.40
N ASP A 168 10.53 4.76 -0.43
CA ASP A 168 10.99 5.66 0.62
C ASP A 168 10.01 6.81 0.93
N ARG A 169 9.16 7.18 -0.06
CA ARG A 169 8.10 8.18 0.13
C ARG A 169 6.89 7.66 0.92
N GLN A 170 6.69 6.34 1.02
CA GLN A 170 5.54 5.71 1.69
C GLN A 170 5.81 5.20 3.11
N GLY A 171 7.02 5.33 3.66
CA GLY A 171 7.32 4.88 5.03
C GLY A 171 6.47 5.61 6.07
N ILE A 172 5.43 4.96 6.61
CA ILE A 172 4.52 5.57 7.61
C ILE A 172 5.12 5.45 9.01
N TYR A 173 5.96 4.46 9.25
CA TYR A 173 6.41 4.05 10.57
C TYR A 173 7.84 4.53 10.94
N PHE A 174 8.36 5.54 10.21
CA PHE A 174 9.69 6.14 10.47
C PHE A 174 10.87 5.15 10.42
N GLN A 175 10.73 4.05 9.73
CA GLN A 175 11.76 3.04 9.56
C GLN A 175 12.54 3.30 8.27
N ASN A 176 13.80 2.88 8.21
CA ASN A 176 14.72 3.22 7.13
C ASN A 176 15.21 1.98 6.37
N GLY A 177 14.38 0.94 6.24
CA GLY A 177 14.75 -0.29 5.55
C GLY A 177 15.25 -0.10 4.11
N MET A 178 14.85 1.00 3.45
CA MET A 178 15.33 1.33 2.10
C MET A 178 16.78 1.88 2.08
N ASP A 179 17.26 2.45 3.19
CA ASP A 179 18.62 2.97 3.31
C ASP A 179 19.65 1.86 3.56
N ALA A 180 19.16 0.64 3.77
CA ALA A 180 19.95 -0.52 4.14
C ALA A 180 20.63 -1.23 2.98
N ALA A 181 20.44 -0.79 1.73
CA ALA A 181 20.91 -1.52 0.55
C ALA A 181 22.41 -1.85 0.62
N GLU A 182 23.24 -0.88 0.97
CA GLU A 182 24.69 -1.06 1.08
C GLU A 182 25.06 -1.98 2.26
N ALA A 183 24.49 -1.72 3.45
CA ALA A 183 24.76 -2.52 4.65
C ALA A 183 24.33 -3.98 4.49
N LEU A 184 23.25 -4.24 3.75
CA LEU A 184 22.70 -5.57 3.48
C LEU A 184 23.24 -6.20 2.19
N LYS A 185 24.17 -5.54 1.50
CA LYS A 185 24.74 -5.98 0.22
C LYS A 185 23.67 -6.28 -0.82
N LEU A 186 22.70 -5.38 -0.97
CA LEU A 186 21.62 -5.48 -1.95
C LEU A 186 21.97 -4.69 -3.21
N GLU A 187 21.93 -5.35 -4.36
CA GLU A 187 22.02 -4.67 -5.65
C GLU A 187 20.72 -3.90 -5.92
N THR A 188 20.83 -2.59 -6.10
CA THR A 188 19.66 -1.70 -6.20
C THR A 188 19.21 -1.53 -7.66
N HIS A 189 17.95 -1.86 -7.92
CA HIS A 189 17.25 -1.60 -9.17
C HIS A 189 16.15 -0.57 -8.95
N ARG A 190 16.04 0.42 -9.84
CA ARG A 190 15.10 1.53 -9.68
C ARG A 190 14.11 1.62 -10.83
N LEU A 191 12.82 1.50 -10.50
CA LEU A 191 11.72 1.82 -11.40
C LEU A 191 11.48 3.33 -11.39
N THR A 192 11.32 3.92 -12.56
CA THR A 192 11.16 5.37 -12.71
C THR A 192 9.77 5.79 -13.12
N ARG A 193 8.95 4.87 -13.63
CA ARG A 193 7.60 5.12 -14.13
C ARG A 193 6.55 4.43 -13.26
N HIS A 194 5.36 4.99 -13.25
CA HIS A 194 4.18 4.33 -12.70
C HIS A 194 3.05 4.29 -13.74
N PHE A 195 2.19 3.28 -13.63
CA PHE A 195 1.18 2.95 -14.64
C PHE A 195 -0.23 2.94 -14.07
N ARG A 196 -0.37 3.14 -12.77
CA ARG A 196 -1.60 2.92 -12.04
C ARG A 196 -2.31 4.21 -11.68
N ILE A 197 -1.59 5.18 -11.16
CA ILE A 197 -2.15 6.39 -10.57
C ILE A 197 -2.47 7.38 -11.67
N GLY A 198 -3.73 7.79 -11.78
CA GLY A 198 -4.17 8.77 -12.76
C GLY A 198 -3.52 10.14 -12.53
N GLN A 199 -3.41 10.92 -13.60
CA GLN A 199 -2.64 12.16 -13.62
C GLN A 199 -3.13 13.18 -12.57
N GLU A 200 -4.45 13.34 -12.40
CA GLU A 200 -4.99 14.27 -11.41
C GLU A 200 -4.68 13.86 -9.98
N ILE A 201 -4.68 12.56 -9.70
CA ILE A 201 -4.30 12.01 -8.39
C ILE A 201 -2.80 12.18 -8.16
N ALA A 202 -1.97 11.98 -9.19
CA ALA A 202 -0.51 12.18 -9.13
C ALA A 202 -0.16 13.64 -8.77
N LYS A 203 -0.86 14.63 -9.35
CA LYS A 203 -0.72 16.05 -9.00
C LYS A 203 -0.99 16.32 -7.52
N ILE A 204 -2.06 15.75 -6.98
CA ILE A 204 -2.39 15.89 -5.54
C ILE A 204 -1.32 15.24 -4.68
N ALA A 205 -0.88 14.02 -5.04
CA ALA A 205 0.16 13.31 -4.31
C ALA A 205 1.49 14.08 -4.28
N ASP A 206 1.89 14.69 -5.39
CA ASP A 206 3.11 15.51 -5.47
C ASP A 206 3.01 16.81 -4.66
N LYS A 207 1.84 17.45 -4.60
CA LYS A 207 1.61 18.61 -3.72
C LYS A 207 1.63 18.23 -2.23
N LEU A 208 1.11 17.05 -1.88
CA LEU A 208 1.17 16.51 -0.50
C LEU A 208 2.61 16.18 -0.11
N MET A 209 3.35 15.53 -0.98
CA MET A 209 4.73 15.11 -0.74
C MET A 209 5.60 15.39 -1.97
N PRO A 210 6.11 16.61 -2.12
CA PRO A 210 7.04 16.92 -3.19
C PRO A 210 8.26 15.99 -3.18
N PRO A 211 8.81 15.62 -4.34
CA PRO A 211 10.04 14.86 -4.39
C PRO A 211 11.21 15.64 -3.78
N ALA A 212 12.25 14.93 -3.36
CA ALA A 212 13.50 15.54 -2.96
C ALA A 212 14.07 16.40 -4.11
N LYS A 213 14.92 17.39 -3.78
CA LYS A 213 15.53 18.29 -4.77
C LYS A 213 16.20 17.49 -5.91
N GLY A 214 15.78 17.73 -7.13
CA GLY A 214 16.22 17.01 -8.33
C GLY A 214 15.49 15.68 -8.59
N GLY A 215 14.59 15.25 -7.71
CA GLY A 215 13.76 14.09 -7.92
C GLY A 215 12.62 14.33 -8.93
N ARG A 216 12.12 13.26 -9.52
CA ARG A 216 10.98 13.31 -10.46
C ARG A 216 9.65 13.31 -9.70
N THR A 217 8.69 14.08 -10.19
CA THR A 217 7.31 14.06 -9.69
C THR A 217 6.57 12.82 -10.18
N LEU A 218 5.52 12.41 -9.46
CA LEU A 218 4.61 11.35 -9.94
C LEU A 218 3.93 11.78 -11.24
N GLU A 219 3.52 13.04 -11.33
CA GLU A 219 2.93 13.58 -12.56
C GLU A 219 3.86 13.42 -13.76
N SER A 220 5.15 13.77 -13.64
CA SER A 220 6.13 13.68 -14.73
C SER A 220 6.49 12.24 -15.13
N THR A 221 6.25 11.27 -14.26
CA THR A 221 6.54 9.84 -14.48
C THR A 221 5.29 9.00 -14.69
N CYS A 222 4.16 9.68 -14.86
CA CYS A 222 2.86 9.06 -15.04
C CYS A 222 2.75 8.44 -16.45
N ASN A 223 2.43 7.16 -16.49
CA ASN A 223 2.14 6.40 -17.70
C ASN A 223 0.70 5.83 -17.70
N TYR A 224 -0.17 6.52 -16.96
CA TYR A 224 -1.60 6.20 -16.94
C TYR A 224 -2.25 6.54 -18.27
N ASP A 225 -2.94 5.60 -18.87
CA ASP A 225 -3.65 5.79 -20.12
C ASP A 225 -5.15 6.05 -19.88
N PRO A 226 -5.64 7.28 -20.03
CA PRO A 226 -7.03 7.62 -19.80
C PRO A 226 -8.00 7.00 -20.84
N THR A 227 -7.52 6.58 -22.00
CA THR A 227 -8.37 5.97 -23.03
C THR A 227 -8.81 4.57 -22.66
N THR A 228 -7.96 3.82 -21.98
CA THR A 228 -8.23 2.44 -21.53
C THR A 228 -8.67 2.36 -20.08
N GLN A 229 -8.23 3.30 -19.24
CA GLN A 229 -8.47 3.26 -17.79
C GLN A 229 -9.52 4.28 -17.30
N GLY A 230 -10.01 5.15 -18.19
CA GLY A 230 -10.94 6.24 -17.86
C GLY A 230 -10.22 7.52 -17.41
N THR A 231 -10.88 8.66 -17.56
CA THR A 231 -10.35 9.97 -17.14
C THR A 231 -10.16 10.04 -15.64
N SER A 232 -8.97 10.42 -15.19
CA SER A 232 -8.70 10.53 -13.76
C SER A 232 -9.28 11.79 -13.15
N SER A 233 -9.68 11.69 -11.87
CA SER A 233 -10.21 12.80 -11.09
C SER A 233 -9.73 12.77 -9.64
N ALA A 234 -9.58 13.97 -9.04
CA ALA A 234 -9.29 14.10 -7.64
C ALA A 234 -10.06 15.31 -7.07
N ILE A 235 -10.98 15.07 -6.17
CA ILE A 235 -11.94 16.06 -5.67
C ILE A 235 -11.87 16.10 -4.15
N LEU A 236 -11.67 17.30 -3.60
CA LEU A 236 -12.01 17.62 -2.22
C LEU A 236 -13.41 18.25 -2.24
N HIS A 237 -14.40 17.54 -1.72
CA HIS A 237 -15.78 18.02 -1.68
C HIS A 237 -15.89 19.22 -0.73
N PRO A 238 -16.82 20.14 -0.99
CA PRO A 238 -17.16 21.21 -0.05
C PRO A 238 -17.44 20.64 1.34
N SER A 239 -17.28 21.46 2.38
CA SER A 239 -17.66 21.04 3.73
C SER A 239 -19.15 20.68 3.77
N GLN A 240 -19.44 19.49 4.28
CA GLN A 240 -20.79 18.91 4.37
C GLN A 240 -20.95 18.22 5.72
N GLN A 241 -22.17 18.18 6.24
CA GLN A 241 -22.48 17.34 7.39
C GLN A 241 -22.26 15.87 7.07
N ARG A 242 -21.97 15.05 8.07
CA ARG A 242 -21.60 13.64 7.86
C ARG A 242 -22.66 12.83 7.12
N ALA A 243 -23.93 13.09 7.35
CA ALA A 243 -25.03 12.44 6.62
C ALA A 243 -24.99 12.76 5.11
N ASP A 244 -24.72 14.03 4.76
CA ASP A 244 -24.62 14.47 3.37
C ASP A 244 -23.36 13.90 2.69
N GLN A 245 -22.24 13.77 3.45
CA GLN A 245 -21.04 13.09 2.95
C GLN A 245 -21.34 11.63 2.57
N LEU A 246 -22.06 10.89 3.42
CA LEU A 246 -22.44 9.51 3.20
C LEU A 246 -23.33 9.36 1.96
N GLU A 247 -24.32 10.25 1.81
CA GLU A 247 -25.23 10.23 0.65
C GLU A 247 -24.47 10.54 -0.65
N THR A 248 -23.69 11.64 -0.67
CA THR A 248 -22.87 11.99 -1.84
C THR A 248 -21.90 10.88 -2.21
N MET A 249 -21.27 10.25 -1.22
CA MET A 249 -20.38 9.11 -1.43
C MET A 249 -21.13 7.92 -2.04
N ARG A 250 -22.28 7.56 -1.52
CA ARG A 250 -23.13 6.47 -2.03
C ARG A 250 -23.52 6.70 -3.49
N GLU A 251 -23.99 7.90 -3.82
CA GLU A 251 -24.37 8.24 -5.21
C GLU A 251 -23.21 8.09 -6.18
N LEU A 252 -22.01 8.55 -5.79
CA LEU A 252 -20.82 8.40 -6.61
C LEU A 252 -20.40 6.93 -6.74
N ILE A 253 -20.51 6.12 -5.68
CA ILE A 253 -20.22 4.70 -5.74
C ILE A 253 -21.18 3.99 -6.69
N ASP A 254 -22.48 4.28 -6.67
CA ASP A 254 -23.45 3.70 -7.61
C ASP A 254 -23.05 3.95 -9.06
N VAL A 255 -22.66 5.19 -9.39
CA VAL A 255 -22.18 5.55 -10.73
C VAL A 255 -20.86 4.82 -11.08
N GLN A 256 -19.94 4.74 -10.11
CA GLN A 256 -18.62 4.11 -10.33
C GLN A 256 -18.72 2.60 -10.53
N LEU A 257 -19.62 1.91 -9.84
CA LEU A 257 -19.86 0.48 -10.04
C LEU A 257 -20.45 0.16 -11.42
N ILE A 258 -21.20 1.10 -12.00
CA ILE A 258 -21.69 0.99 -13.38
C ILE A 258 -20.58 1.29 -14.38
N ALA A 259 -19.79 2.33 -14.14
CA ALA A 259 -18.70 2.76 -15.03
C ALA A 259 -17.52 1.79 -15.04
N PHE A 260 -17.27 1.09 -13.93
CA PHE A 260 -16.13 0.17 -13.77
C PHE A 260 -16.60 -1.20 -13.23
N PRO A 261 -17.34 -1.98 -14.03
CA PRO A 261 -17.92 -3.23 -13.56
C PRO A 261 -16.84 -4.24 -13.11
N GLY A 262 -17.02 -4.80 -11.91
CA GLY A 262 -16.09 -5.77 -11.33
C GLY A 262 -14.80 -5.19 -10.76
N GLU A 263 -14.62 -3.87 -10.81
CA GLU A 263 -13.48 -3.18 -10.18
C GLU A 263 -13.82 -2.80 -8.73
N ALA A 264 -12.82 -2.82 -7.85
CA ALA A 264 -13.02 -2.53 -6.44
C ALA A 264 -13.02 -1.03 -6.14
N VAL A 265 -13.88 -0.64 -5.18
CA VAL A 265 -13.97 0.70 -4.58
C VAL A 265 -13.47 0.62 -3.14
N GLY A 266 -12.57 1.53 -2.76
CA GLY A 266 -12.09 1.66 -1.39
C GLY A 266 -12.74 2.85 -0.66
N ILE A 267 -13.21 2.62 0.56
CA ILE A 267 -13.64 3.68 1.47
C ILE A 267 -12.68 3.70 2.64
N PHE A 268 -11.92 4.79 2.77
CA PHE A 268 -10.91 4.94 3.80
C PHE A 268 -11.37 5.90 4.89
N CYS A 269 -11.31 5.42 6.11
CA CYS A 269 -11.74 6.16 7.27
C CYS A 269 -10.50 6.54 8.11
N PRO A 270 -10.34 7.82 8.50
CA PRO A 270 -9.29 8.21 9.43
C PRO A 270 -9.37 7.46 10.75
N ARG A 271 -10.56 7.33 11.33
CA ARG A 271 -10.79 6.73 12.64
C ARG A 271 -11.50 5.39 12.56
N GLN A 272 -11.42 4.61 13.62
CA GLN A 272 -12.08 3.30 13.68
C GLN A 272 -13.60 3.41 13.73
N GLU A 273 -14.12 4.40 14.47
CA GLU A 273 -15.55 4.69 14.59
C GLU A 273 -16.17 5.10 13.25
N ASP A 274 -15.42 5.82 12.41
CA ASP A 274 -15.92 6.24 11.09
C ASP A 274 -16.24 5.02 10.19
N ARG A 275 -15.53 3.89 10.36
CA ARG A 275 -15.84 2.64 9.63
C ARG A 275 -17.19 2.06 10.03
N LEU A 276 -17.52 2.13 11.32
CA LEU A 276 -18.80 1.63 11.83
C LEU A 276 -19.95 2.48 11.31
N GLU A 277 -19.78 3.80 11.26
CA GLU A 277 -20.75 4.73 10.71
C GLU A 277 -21.01 4.47 9.22
N VAL A 278 -19.94 4.33 8.42
CA VAL A 278 -20.05 3.97 6.99
C VAL A 278 -20.74 2.62 6.81
N LYS A 279 -20.36 1.61 7.59
CA LYS A 279 -20.98 0.28 7.55
C LYS A 279 -22.48 0.37 7.84
N GLN A 280 -22.85 0.98 8.97
CA GLN A 280 -24.25 1.12 9.37
C GLN A 280 -25.09 1.84 8.31
N TYR A 281 -24.55 2.89 7.71
CA TYR A 281 -25.22 3.60 6.62
C TYR A 281 -25.43 2.70 5.41
N LEU A 282 -24.38 2.02 4.93
CA LEU A 282 -24.45 1.17 3.73
C LEU A 282 -25.31 -0.06 3.91
N GLU A 283 -25.42 -0.62 5.13
CA GLU A 283 -26.37 -1.69 5.46
C GLU A 283 -27.84 -1.33 5.21
N GLY A 284 -28.17 -0.03 5.29
CA GLY A 284 -29.49 0.51 4.96
C GLY A 284 -29.72 0.80 3.46
N THR A 285 -28.77 0.48 2.59
CA THR A 285 -28.80 0.78 1.15
C THR A 285 -28.81 -0.49 0.28
N PRO A 286 -29.11 -0.39 -1.02
CA PRO A 286 -28.98 -1.52 -1.95
C PRO A 286 -27.54 -2.05 -2.10
N LEU A 287 -26.54 -1.33 -1.57
CA LEU A 287 -25.12 -1.73 -1.62
C LEU A 287 -24.71 -2.72 -0.52
N LYS A 288 -25.57 -3.03 0.44
CA LYS A 288 -25.29 -3.85 1.65
C LYS A 288 -24.54 -5.15 1.36
N ASP A 289 -24.95 -5.89 0.33
CA ASP A 289 -24.39 -7.21 -0.01
C ASP A 289 -23.07 -7.10 -0.82
N LYS A 290 -22.64 -5.88 -1.16
CA LYS A 290 -21.42 -5.59 -1.91
C LYS A 290 -20.29 -5.06 -1.04
N VAL A 291 -20.53 -4.89 0.28
CA VAL A 291 -19.61 -4.24 1.23
C VAL A 291 -18.88 -5.26 2.08
N CYS A 292 -17.59 -5.04 2.27
CA CYS A 292 -16.74 -5.73 3.25
C CYS A 292 -16.05 -4.70 4.13
N THR A 293 -16.30 -4.72 5.45
CA THR A 293 -15.68 -3.81 6.41
C THR A 293 -14.53 -4.50 7.14
N HIS A 294 -13.30 -4.21 6.70
CA HIS A 294 -12.09 -4.82 7.23
C HIS A 294 -11.87 -4.46 8.71
N GLY A 295 -11.61 -5.50 9.52
CA GLY A 295 -11.41 -5.38 10.96
C GLY A 295 -12.71 -5.16 11.76
N VAL A 296 -13.89 -5.34 11.11
CA VAL A 296 -15.21 -5.32 11.73
C VAL A 296 -15.98 -6.59 11.36
N ASP A 297 -16.08 -6.92 10.07
CA ASP A 297 -16.79 -8.10 9.62
C ASP A 297 -15.98 -9.38 9.92
N ALA A 298 -16.64 -10.40 10.42
CA ALA A 298 -16.02 -11.70 10.63
C ALA A 298 -15.59 -12.28 9.26
N GLY A 299 -14.30 -12.63 9.14
CA GLY A 299 -13.79 -13.20 7.89
C GLY A 299 -13.61 -12.18 6.75
N ALA A 300 -13.59 -10.88 7.05
CA ALA A 300 -13.31 -9.82 6.06
C ALA A 300 -12.05 -10.13 5.25
N THR A 301 -12.19 -10.26 3.94
CA THR A 301 -11.11 -10.62 3.01
C THR A 301 -11.31 -9.96 1.65
N PHE A 302 -10.23 -9.83 0.88
CA PHE A 302 -10.28 -9.44 -0.53
C PHE A 302 -10.66 -10.60 -1.48
N ALA A 303 -10.70 -11.83 -0.96
CA ALA A 303 -11.04 -13.02 -1.75
C ALA A 303 -12.55 -13.24 -1.92
N GLY A 304 -13.40 -12.47 -1.23
CA GLY A 304 -14.86 -12.55 -1.32
C GLY A 304 -15.44 -11.84 -2.56
N ASP A 305 -16.76 -11.82 -2.64
CA ASP A 305 -17.52 -11.21 -3.74
C ASP A 305 -17.77 -9.71 -3.53
N ALA A 306 -17.36 -9.16 -2.38
CA ALA A 306 -17.47 -7.73 -2.09
C ALA A 306 -16.60 -6.92 -3.05
N VAL A 307 -17.19 -5.86 -3.59
CA VAL A 307 -16.52 -4.89 -4.47
C VAL A 307 -16.31 -3.54 -3.79
N ILE A 308 -16.88 -3.32 -2.60
CA ILE A 308 -16.71 -2.12 -1.78
C ILE A 308 -15.99 -2.53 -0.50
N HIS A 309 -14.80 -1.98 -0.27
CA HIS A 309 -13.99 -2.29 0.89
C HIS A 309 -13.84 -1.08 1.81
N VAL A 310 -14.39 -1.19 3.02
CA VAL A 310 -14.28 -0.14 4.06
C VAL A 310 -13.13 -0.49 4.99
N MET A 311 -12.19 0.45 5.19
CA MET A 311 -11.01 0.22 6.03
C MET A 311 -10.44 1.51 6.60
N THR A 312 -9.52 1.40 7.56
CA THR A 312 -8.78 2.58 8.01
C THR A 312 -7.72 2.98 6.99
N LEU A 313 -7.31 4.26 7.00
CA LEU A 313 -6.19 4.74 6.19
C LEU A 313 -4.91 3.92 6.40
N HIS A 314 -4.62 3.48 7.62
CA HIS A 314 -3.47 2.60 7.89
C HIS A 314 -3.60 1.23 7.20
N ALA A 315 -4.80 0.63 7.26
CA ALA A 315 -5.06 -0.66 6.65
C ALA A 315 -5.08 -0.63 5.12
N SER A 316 -5.24 0.57 4.52
CA SER A 316 -5.23 0.73 3.05
C SER A 316 -3.84 0.54 2.43
N LYS A 317 -2.78 0.54 3.25
CA LYS A 317 -1.42 0.38 2.76
C LYS A 317 -1.24 -0.95 2.03
N GLY A 318 -0.62 -0.87 0.84
CA GLY A 318 -0.39 -2.02 -0.02
C GLY A 318 -1.59 -2.45 -0.88
N THR A 319 -2.80 -1.95 -0.59
CA THR A 319 -3.98 -2.21 -1.42
C THR A 319 -4.09 -1.24 -2.59
N GLU A 320 -5.03 -1.50 -3.49
CA GLU A 320 -5.30 -0.62 -4.63
C GLU A 320 -6.75 -0.75 -5.09
N PHE A 321 -7.34 0.38 -5.48
CA PHE A 321 -8.74 0.47 -5.86
C PHE A 321 -8.92 1.32 -7.11
N ARG A 322 -9.94 1.02 -7.90
CA ARG A 322 -10.31 1.85 -9.05
C ARG A 322 -10.68 3.24 -8.58
N CYS A 323 -11.53 3.34 -7.60
CA CYS A 323 -11.98 4.57 -6.98
C CYS A 323 -11.73 4.52 -5.46
N VAL A 324 -11.32 5.64 -4.90
CA VAL A 324 -11.11 5.79 -3.45
C VAL A 324 -11.95 6.95 -2.94
N HIS A 325 -12.62 6.70 -1.82
CA HIS A 325 -13.34 7.69 -1.03
C HIS A 325 -12.69 7.82 0.34
N ILE A 326 -12.30 9.02 0.75
CA ILE A 326 -11.81 9.30 2.11
C ILE A 326 -12.94 10.00 2.85
N PHE A 327 -13.59 9.27 3.75
CA PHE A 327 -14.73 9.76 4.53
C PHE A 327 -14.26 10.35 5.86
N GLY A 328 -14.79 11.50 6.26
CA GLY A 328 -14.48 12.10 7.56
C GLY A 328 -13.05 12.70 7.62
N ALA A 329 -12.58 13.35 6.55
CA ALA A 329 -11.21 13.86 6.45
C ALA A 329 -10.88 14.96 7.47
N GLU A 330 -11.87 15.60 8.13
CA GLU A 330 -11.66 16.46 9.30
C GLU A 330 -10.92 15.72 10.43
N GLY A 331 -11.05 14.41 10.54
CA GLY A 331 -10.32 13.59 11.49
C GLY A 331 -8.79 13.58 11.26
N LEU A 332 -8.32 13.95 10.07
CA LEU A 332 -6.90 14.05 9.74
C LEU A 332 -6.19 15.22 10.43
N THR A 333 -6.91 16.13 11.05
CA THR A 333 -6.34 17.28 11.78
C THR A 333 -5.67 16.89 13.10
N ARG A 334 -6.00 15.73 13.64
CA ARG A 334 -5.53 15.24 14.96
C ARG A 334 -4.36 14.27 14.85
N PHE A 335 -3.45 14.30 15.82
CA PHE A 335 -2.40 13.29 15.96
C PHE A 335 -3.02 11.95 16.40
N PRO A 336 -2.57 10.79 15.92
CA PRO A 336 -1.44 10.56 14.99
C PRO A 336 -1.82 10.67 13.51
N LEU A 337 -3.06 10.95 13.16
CA LEU A 337 -3.60 10.91 11.79
C LEU A 337 -3.12 12.07 10.91
N LYS A 338 -2.66 13.17 11.52
CA LYS A 338 -2.11 14.37 10.82
C LYS A 338 -0.82 14.11 10.02
N ARG A 339 -0.35 12.86 9.97
CA ARG A 339 0.89 12.49 9.26
C ARG A 339 0.71 12.57 7.76
N THR A 340 1.46 13.45 7.09
CA THR A 340 1.38 13.62 5.64
C THR A 340 1.63 12.32 4.86
N LYS A 341 2.59 11.50 5.32
CA LYS A 341 2.87 10.19 4.69
C LYS A 341 1.66 9.25 4.70
N LEU A 342 0.86 9.27 5.76
CA LEU A 342 -0.37 8.47 5.85
C LEU A 342 -1.40 8.92 4.80
N ILE A 343 -1.62 10.23 4.70
CA ILE A 343 -2.55 10.81 3.72
C ILE A 343 -2.06 10.52 2.29
N TYR A 344 -0.78 10.74 2.03
CA TYR A 344 -0.15 10.41 0.75
C TYR A 344 -0.33 8.94 0.38
N THR A 345 -0.15 8.02 1.35
CA THR A 345 -0.36 6.59 1.14
C THR A 345 -1.79 6.31 0.73
N GLY A 346 -2.79 6.86 1.43
CA GLY A 346 -4.21 6.70 1.07
C GLY A 346 -4.54 7.25 -0.32
N VAL A 347 -4.06 8.45 -0.64
CA VAL A 347 -4.27 9.08 -1.96
C VAL A 347 -3.71 8.20 -3.10
N THR A 348 -2.51 7.65 -2.91
CA THR A 348 -1.85 6.83 -3.94
C THR A 348 -2.42 5.41 -4.09
N ARG A 349 -3.48 5.05 -3.32
CA ARG A 349 -4.25 3.81 -3.52
C ARG A 349 -5.26 3.93 -4.65
N ALA A 350 -5.68 5.15 -5.00
CA ALA A 350 -6.61 5.39 -6.09
C ALA A 350 -5.95 5.25 -7.46
N LYS A 351 -6.66 4.58 -8.38
CA LYS A 351 -6.25 4.45 -9.78
C LYS A 351 -6.83 5.59 -10.62
N THR A 352 -8.14 5.77 -10.59
CA THR A 352 -8.89 6.64 -11.50
C THR A 352 -9.58 7.79 -10.80
N ALA A 353 -10.27 7.55 -9.68
CA ALA A 353 -11.01 8.58 -8.98
C ALA A 353 -10.64 8.64 -7.50
N LEU A 354 -10.41 9.84 -7.00
CA LEU A 354 -10.20 10.15 -5.59
C LEU A 354 -11.23 11.17 -5.15
N ASN A 355 -12.01 10.84 -4.12
CA ASN A 355 -12.99 11.72 -3.49
C ASN A 355 -12.68 11.85 -2.02
N VAL A 356 -12.59 13.07 -1.53
CA VAL A 356 -12.29 13.39 -0.12
C VAL A 356 -13.45 14.20 0.44
N TYR A 357 -14.07 13.71 1.53
CA TYR A 357 -15.23 14.33 2.19
C TYR A 357 -14.84 14.85 3.57
N ARG A 358 -15.42 15.95 3.97
CA ARG A 358 -15.11 16.63 5.21
C ARG A 358 -16.31 17.37 5.82
N ASP A 359 -16.29 17.50 7.13
CA ASP A 359 -17.11 18.43 7.90
C ASP A 359 -16.18 19.46 8.56
N GLY A 360 -16.21 20.71 8.09
CA GLY A 360 -15.21 21.74 8.41
C GLY A 360 -13.91 21.59 7.61
N ASP A 361 -12.80 22.04 8.20
CA ASP A 361 -11.49 22.07 7.56
C ASP A 361 -10.73 20.74 7.75
N THR A 362 -9.90 20.43 6.78
CA THR A 362 -8.89 19.36 6.88
C THR A 362 -7.53 19.95 7.30
N THR A 363 -6.44 19.24 7.08
CA THR A 363 -5.10 19.82 7.30
C THR A 363 -4.80 20.87 6.23
N ALA A 364 -4.12 21.97 6.60
CA ALA A 364 -3.72 23.01 5.65
C ALA A 364 -2.99 22.44 4.42
N LYS A 365 -2.32 21.32 4.57
CA LYS A 365 -1.61 20.64 3.49
C LYS A 365 -2.56 19.94 2.51
N VAL A 366 -3.63 19.35 2.99
CA VAL A 366 -4.68 18.76 2.14
C VAL A 366 -5.42 19.88 1.42
N GLU A 367 -5.85 20.94 2.12
CA GLU A 367 -6.51 22.09 1.50
C GLU A 367 -5.65 22.68 0.36
N SER A 368 -4.37 22.94 0.65
CA SER A 368 -3.42 23.46 -0.35
C SER A 368 -3.20 22.52 -1.53
N ALA A 369 -3.18 21.20 -1.30
CA ALA A 369 -2.97 20.23 -2.36
C ALA A 369 -4.12 20.21 -3.37
N PHE A 370 -5.37 20.36 -2.88
CA PHE A 370 -6.56 20.38 -3.73
C PHE A 370 -6.93 21.78 -4.23
N ALA A 371 -6.30 22.85 -3.70
CA ALA A 371 -6.57 24.20 -4.17
C ALA A 371 -6.28 24.34 -5.67
N LYS A 372 -7.25 24.88 -6.39
CA LYS A 372 -7.06 25.26 -7.79
C LYS A 372 -6.10 26.45 -7.85
N PRO A 373 -5.17 26.51 -8.81
CA PRO A 373 -4.35 27.71 -9.01
C PRO A 373 -5.28 28.91 -9.22
N VAL A 374 -5.09 29.96 -8.44
CA VAL A 374 -5.72 31.25 -8.72
C VAL A 374 -4.94 31.83 -9.89
N LEU A 375 -5.52 31.81 -11.08
CA LEU A 375 -4.98 32.53 -12.24
C LEU A 375 -5.26 34.01 -11.98
N PHE A 376 -4.26 34.75 -11.52
CA PHE A 376 -4.30 36.20 -11.53
C PHE A 376 -4.12 36.64 -12.97
N GLY A 377 -5.17 37.12 -13.61
CA GLY A 377 -5.09 37.89 -14.84
C GLY A 377 -4.46 39.25 -14.55
N LEU A 378 -3.90 39.91 -15.59
CA LEU A 378 -3.39 41.27 -15.49
C LEU A 378 -4.46 42.24 -14.91
N ASP A 379 -5.71 42.02 -15.27
CA ASP A 379 -6.87 42.79 -14.77
C ASP A 379 -7.12 42.67 -13.25
N ASN A 380 -6.61 41.57 -12.62
CA ASN A 380 -6.67 41.40 -11.16
C ASN A 380 -5.49 42.07 -10.44
N LEU A 381 -4.41 42.37 -11.15
CA LEU A 381 -3.23 43.08 -10.62
C LEU A 381 -3.36 44.59 -10.80
N PHE A 382 -4.13 45.02 -11.77
CA PHE A 382 -4.38 46.41 -12.10
C PHE A 382 -5.93 46.58 -12.26
N PRO A 383 -6.68 46.64 -11.14
CA PRO A 383 -8.08 47.01 -11.24
C PRO A 383 -8.12 48.37 -11.90
N ASP A 384 -8.89 48.49 -12.97
CA ASP A 384 -9.04 49.71 -13.74
C ASP A 384 -9.26 50.93 -12.82
N ASP A 385 -8.49 51.98 -13.06
CA ASP A 385 -8.62 53.30 -12.45
C ASP A 385 -9.98 53.98 -12.81
#